data_eb18b47d161d4924be99ec505096a258
#
_entry.id   eb18b47d161d4924be99ec505096a258
#
_cell.length_a   1.000
_cell.length_b   1.000
_cell.length_c   1.000
_cell.angle_alpha   90.00
_cell.angle_beta   90.00
_cell.angle_gamma   90.00
#
_symmetry.space_group_name_H-M   'P 1'
#
loop_
_entity.id
_entity.type
_entity.pdbx_description
1 polymer ?
#
loop_
_entity_poly.entity_id
_entity_poly.type
_entity_poly.pdbx_seq_one_letter_code
_entity_poly.pdbx_strand_id
1 'polypeptide(L)'
;MADLEATRTRPIEQFFEVTKDVSAGMLGIEGSGHHMQPMHPNCDPETGKLWFFAKSDSDIAADIGEGRMAHFCVISPSQDYYACVSGPVILNTSQAAIDRHWNSVAAAWFHDKTDPRLIMIEMTLHDGMAWASTNSSLAFGWEILKSNMTGEDRF
;
A
#
# COMPACT_ATOMS: atom_id res chain seq x y z
N MET A 1 -8.25 -14.85 -12.39
CA MET A 1 -7.05 -15.68 -12.23
C MET A 1 -5.80 -14.84 -12.31
N ALA A 2 -4.87 -15.07 -11.42
CA ALA A 2 -3.64 -14.27 -11.40
C ALA A 2 -2.77 -14.60 -12.59
N ASP A 3 -2.06 -13.61 -13.10
CA ASP A 3 -1.17 -13.77 -14.23
C ASP A 3 0.21 -14.14 -13.70
N LEU A 4 0.55 -15.41 -13.73
CA LEU A 4 1.82 -15.89 -13.20
C LEU A 4 3.02 -15.34 -13.95
N GLU A 5 2.86 -15.11 -15.25
CA GLU A 5 3.95 -14.56 -16.02
C GLU A 5 4.23 -13.13 -15.58
N ALA A 6 3.20 -12.34 -15.36
CA ALA A 6 3.37 -10.98 -14.89
C ALA A 6 4.05 -10.96 -13.52
N THR A 7 3.73 -11.93 -12.66
CA THR A 7 4.36 -12.02 -11.35
C THR A 7 5.86 -12.21 -11.49
N ARG A 8 6.30 -12.97 -12.50
CA ARG A 8 7.71 -13.17 -12.71
C ARG A 8 8.38 -12.04 -13.47
N THR A 9 7.72 -11.45 -14.44
CA THR A 9 8.38 -10.53 -15.37
C THR A 9 8.06 -9.07 -15.13
N ARG A 10 6.91 -8.77 -14.50
CA ARG A 10 6.47 -7.39 -14.26
C ARG A 10 5.83 -7.29 -12.86
N PRO A 11 6.57 -7.69 -11.82
CA PRO A 11 5.95 -7.79 -10.49
C PRO A 11 5.48 -6.46 -9.93
N ILE A 12 6.20 -5.38 -10.19
CA ILE A 12 5.82 -4.07 -9.64
C ILE A 12 4.57 -3.56 -10.34
N GLU A 13 4.56 -3.66 -11.66
CA GLU A 13 3.41 -3.23 -12.44
C GLU A 13 2.18 -4.03 -12.04
N GLN A 14 2.34 -5.35 -11.88
CA GLN A 14 1.23 -6.19 -11.47
C GLN A 14 0.73 -5.83 -10.08
N PHE A 15 1.64 -5.51 -9.16
CA PHE A 15 1.26 -5.13 -7.81
C PHE A 15 0.29 -3.95 -7.85
N PHE A 16 0.63 -2.90 -8.60
CA PHE A 16 -0.24 -1.73 -8.67
C PHE A 16 -1.55 -2.04 -9.39
N GLU A 17 -1.49 -2.88 -10.44
CA GLU A 17 -2.70 -3.27 -11.16
C GLU A 17 -3.68 -4.01 -10.26
N VAL A 18 -3.19 -4.92 -9.44
CA VAL A 18 -4.04 -5.66 -8.53
C VAL A 18 -4.52 -4.76 -7.39
N THR A 19 -3.61 -3.98 -6.83
CA THR A 19 -3.90 -3.21 -5.62
C THR A 19 -4.94 -2.12 -5.86
N LYS A 20 -5.03 -1.61 -7.07
CA LYS A 20 -6.04 -0.58 -7.36
C LYS A 20 -7.47 -1.09 -7.14
N ASP A 21 -7.68 -2.40 -7.19
CA ASP A 21 -9.00 -2.98 -7.00
C ASP A 21 -9.21 -3.54 -5.59
N VAL A 22 -8.25 -3.34 -4.69
CA VAL A 22 -8.33 -3.85 -3.32
C VAL A 22 -8.98 -2.80 -2.44
N SER A 23 -10.05 -3.17 -1.74
CA SER A 23 -10.74 -2.24 -0.86
C SER A 23 -9.92 -1.88 0.36
N ALA A 24 -9.23 -2.84 0.94
CA ALA A 24 -8.39 -2.60 2.10
C ALA A 24 -7.32 -3.67 2.19
N GLY A 25 -6.15 -3.27 2.60
CA GLY A 25 -5.08 -4.18 2.95
C GLY A 25 -4.73 -3.94 4.41
N MET A 26 -3.70 -4.61 4.91
CA MET A 26 -3.30 -4.49 6.30
C MET A 26 -1.98 -3.72 6.38
N LEU A 27 -2.01 -2.59 7.07
CA LEU A 27 -0.83 -1.74 7.24
C LEU A 27 -0.29 -1.87 8.65
N GLY A 28 0.99 -2.17 8.78
CA GLY A 28 1.66 -2.28 10.05
C GLY A 28 2.89 -1.40 10.09
N ILE A 29 3.12 -0.77 11.24
CA ILE A 29 4.26 0.11 11.44
C ILE A 29 5.30 -0.64 12.25
N GLU A 30 6.49 -0.78 11.66
CA GLU A 30 7.54 -1.57 12.27
C GLU A 30 7.95 -0.99 13.62
N GLY A 31 8.02 -1.84 14.61
CA GLY A 31 8.45 -1.42 15.95
C GLY A 31 7.42 -0.69 16.78
N SER A 32 6.18 -0.55 16.29
CA SER A 32 5.17 0.18 17.02
C SER A 32 4.60 -0.59 18.21
N GLY A 33 4.65 -1.91 18.15
CA GLY A 33 4.01 -2.74 19.17
C GLY A 33 2.52 -2.90 18.96
N HIS A 34 1.94 -2.27 17.94
CA HIS A 34 0.52 -2.39 17.66
C HIS A 34 0.30 -3.37 16.52
N HIS A 35 -0.90 -3.93 16.46
CA HIS A 35 -1.27 -4.82 15.37
C HIS A 35 -1.40 -4.05 14.07
N MET A 36 -1.28 -4.77 12.95
CA MET A 36 -1.60 -4.20 11.65
C MET A 36 -3.08 -3.88 11.60
N GLN A 37 -3.44 -2.86 10.84
CA GLN A 37 -4.84 -2.47 10.74
C GLN A 37 -5.25 -2.28 9.29
N PRO A 38 -6.54 -2.44 8.99
CA PRO A 38 -7.00 -2.30 7.61
C PRO A 38 -6.96 -0.83 7.16
N MET A 39 -6.45 -0.64 5.95
CA MET A 39 -6.34 0.69 5.35
C MET A 39 -6.60 0.57 3.85
N HIS A 40 -7.26 1.55 3.29
CA HIS A 40 -7.52 1.59 1.86
C HIS A 40 -6.33 2.21 1.14
N PRO A 41 -5.71 1.50 0.21
CA PRO A 41 -4.54 2.03 -0.49
C PRO A 41 -4.96 2.92 -1.67
N ASN A 42 -4.29 4.05 -1.81
CA ASN A 42 -4.41 4.90 -2.99
C ASN A 42 -3.10 4.77 -3.73
N CYS A 43 -3.15 4.22 -4.93
CA CYS A 43 -1.94 3.86 -5.67
C CYS A 43 -1.38 5.03 -6.47
N ASP A 44 -0.06 5.14 -6.46
CA ASP A 44 0.64 6.15 -7.23
C ASP A 44 1.81 5.45 -7.91
N PRO A 45 1.55 4.70 -8.99
CA PRO A 45 2.60 3.89 -9.62
C PRO A 45 3.70 4.72 -10.25
N GLU A 46 3.40 5.95 -10.66
CA GLU A 46 4.43 6.78 -11.29
C GLU A 46 5.55 7.12 -10.33
N THR A 47 5.25 7.27 -9.06
CA THR A 47 6.27 7.59 -8.06
C THR A 47 6.62 6.40 -7.18
N GLY A 48 5.96 5.26 -7.38
CA GLY A 48 6.24 4.07 -6.58
C GLY A 48 5.73 4.19 -5.16
N LYS A 49 4.59 4.83 -4.98
CA LYS A 49 4.07 5.10 -3.63
C LYS A 49 2.66 4.60 -3.44
N LEU A 50 2.33 4.35 -2.18
CA LEU A 50 0.97 4.15 -1.73
C LEU A 50 0.65 5.28 -0.76
N TRP A 51 -0.59 5.74 -0.81
CA TRP A 51 -1.04 6.83 0.06
C TRP A 51 -2.27 6.35 0.82
N PHE A 52 -2.35 6.74 2.09
CA PHE A 52 -3.48 6.37 2.93
C PHE A 52 -3.98 7.60 3.66
N PHE A 53 -5.31 7.72 3.79
CA PHE A 53 -5.89 8.78 4.59
C PHE A 53 -5.91 8.37 6.04
N ALA A 54 -5.64 9.31 6.94
CA ALA A 54 -5.69 9.06 8.38
C ALA A 54 -6.02 10.35 9.10
N LYS A 55 -6.24 10.25 10.39
CA LYS A 55 -6.41 11.43 11.23
C LYS A 55 -5.16 11.64 12.06
N SER A 56 -4.79 12.90 12.26
CA SER A 56 -3.56 13.23 12.96
C SER A 56 -3.58 12.79 14.42
N ASP A 57 -4.77 12.60 15.00
CA ASP A 57 -4.89 12.13 16.37
C ASP A 57 -5.09 10.61 16.46
N SER A 58 -4.83 9.87 15.39
CA SER A 58 -4.97 8.42 15.39
C SER A 58 -3.72 7.75 15.94
N ASP A 59 -3.87 6.49 16.36
CA ASP A 59 -2.74 5.72 16.84
C ASP A 59 -1.70 5.50 15.74
N ILE A 60 -2.15 5.27 14.51
CA ILE A 60 -1.20 5.01 13.45
C ILE A 60 -0.37 6.24 13.11
N ALA A 61 -0.98 7.43 13.20
CA ALA A 61 -0.22 8.66 12.99
C ALA A 61 0.83 8.82 14.09
N ALA A 62 0.48 8.53 15.32
CA ALA A 62 1.42 8.60 16.44
C ALA A 62 2.55 7.59 16.25
N ASP A 63 2.23 6.39 15.77
CA ASP A 63 3.23 5.36 15.56
C ASP A 63 4.24 5.77 14.49
N ILE A 64 3.79 6.45 13.45
CA ILE A 64 4.67 6.91 12.38
C ILE A 64 5.56 8.03 12.85
N GLY A 65 4.99 9.00 13.59
CA GLY A 65 5.75 10.13 14.09
C GLY A 65 6.49 10.85 12.98
N GLU A 66 7.82 10.89 13.08
CA GLU A 66 8.65 11.58 12.10
C GLU A 66 9.13 10.64 11.01
N GLY A 67 8.68 9.43 11.01
CA GLY A 67 9.00 8.46 9.97
C GLY A 67 9.37 7.11 10.54
N ARG A 68 8.92 6.08 9.87
CA ARG A 68 9.23 4.70 10.24
C ARG A 68 9.12 3.81 9.02
N MET A 69 9.57 2.59 9.16
CA MET A 69 9.34 1.57 8.13
C MET A 69 7.97 0.95 8.36
N ALA A 70 7.31 0.60 7.29
CA ALA A 70 5.99 -0.01 7.34
C ALA A 70 5.91 -1.18 6.39
N HIS A 71 4.93 -2.04 6.64
CA HIS A 71 4.61 -3.18 5.77
C HIS A 71 3.13 -3.08 5.42
N PHE A 72 2.81 -3.38 4.18
CA PHE A 72 1.43 -3.36 3.72
C PHE A 72 1.16 -4.65 2.96
N CYS A 73 0.12 -5.37 3.37
CA CYS A 73 -0.22 -6.66 2.78
C CYS A 73 -1.56 -6.57 2.08
N VAL A 74 -1.62 -7.13 0.88
CA VAL A 74 -2.86 -7.17 0.11
C VAL A 74 -3.17 -8.58 -0.34
N ILE A 75 -4.46 -8.83 -0.53
CA ILE A 75 -4.97 -10.07 -1.12
C ILE A 75 -5.93 -9.60 -2.20
N SER A 76 -5.78 -10.14 -3.40
CA SER A 76 -6.66 -9.75 -4.51
C SER A 76 -8.11 -10.15 -4.21
N PRO A 77 -9.09 -9.48 -4.79
CA PRO A 77 -10.49 -9.85 -4.57
C PRO A 77 -10.79 -11.30 -4.93
N SER A 78 -10.12 -11.86 -5.94
CA SER A 78 -10.31 -13.25 -6.31
C SER A 78 -9.47 -14.21 -5.48
N GLN A 79 -8.64 -13.70 -4.58
CA GLN A 79 -7.84 -14.51 -3.66
C GLN A 79 -6.83 -15.39 -4.36
N ASP A 80 -6.33 -14.95 -5.51
CA ASP A 80 -5.33 -15.70 -6.26
C ASP A 80 -4.01 -14.93 -6.37
N TYR A 81 -3.92 -13.78 -5.69
CA TYR A 81 -2.70 -12.98 -5.66
C TYR A 81 -2.54 -12.40 -4.26
N TYR A 82 -1.36 -12.50 -3.73
CA TYR A 82 -1.03 -12.04 -2.38
C TYR A 82 0.27 -11.28 -2.46
N ALA A 83 0.39 -10.19 -1.73
CA ALA A 83 1.65 -9.45 -1.72
C ALA A 83 1.85 -8.76 -0.40
N CYS A 84 3.11 -8.61 -0.03
CA CYS A 84 3.50 -7.80 1.11
C CYS A 84 4.60 -6.88 0.62
N VAL A 85 4.41 -5.58 0.79
CA VAL A 85 5.39 -4.57 0.39
C VAL A 85 5.84 -3.83 1.62
N SER A 86 7.04 -3.27 1.56
CA SER A 86 7.58 -2.51 2.68
C SER A 86 8.30 -1.28 2.18
N GLY A 87 8.42 -0.31 3.06
CA GLY A 87 9.11 0.92 2.77
C GLY A 87 8.86 1.95 3.85
N PRO A 88 9.55 3.08 3.76
CA PRO A 88 9.37 4.13 4.77
C PRO A 88 8.04 4.84 4.58
N VAL A 89 7.45 5.21 5.71
CA VAL A 89 6.22 6.01 5.73
C VAL A 89 6.50 7.31 6.45
N ILE A 90 5.87 8.37 5.97
CA ILE A 90 5.89 9.67 6.64
C ILE A 90 4.48 10.24 6.62
N LEU A 91 4.26 11.21 7.50
CA LEU A 91 2.99 11.92 7.52
C LEU A 91 3.13 13.15 6.61
N ASN A 92 2.15 13.31 5.73
CA ASN A 92 2.11 14.45 4.83
C ASN A 92 0.84 15.23 5.13
N THR A 93 0.99 16.44 5.64
CA THR A 93 -0.13 17.23 6.10
C THR A 93 -0.62 18.24 5.08
N SER A 94 -0.07 18.23 3.86
CA SER A 94 -0.43 19.26 2.89
C SER A 94 -1.83 19.04 2.34
N GLN A 95 -2.57 20.13 2.18
CA GLN A 95 -3.89 20.06 1.57
C GLN A 95 -3.79 19.60 0.13
N ALA A 96 -2.69 19.91 -0.55
CA ALA A 96 -2.49 19.50 -1.94
C ALA A 96 -2.45 17.99 -2.06
N ALA A 97 -1.81 17.29 -1.12
CA ALA A 97 -1.77 15.84 -1.15
C ALA A 97 -3.16 15.25 -0.91
N ILE A 98 -3.90 15.82 0.02
CA ILE A 98 -5.27 15.39 0.31
C ILE A 98 -6.14 15.56 -0.94
N ASP A 99 -6.09 16.74 -1.56
CA ASP A 99 -6.90 17.02 -2.73
C ASP A 99 -6.58 16.10 -3.88
N ARG A 100 -5.30 15.78 -4.05
CA ARG A 100 -4.86 14.94 -5.14
C ARG A 100 -5.42 13.52 -5.04
N HIS A 101 -5.55 13.00 -3.83
CA HIS A 101 -5.98 11.62 -3.63
C HIS A 101 -7.43 11.48 -3.17
N TRP A 102 -8.13 12.58 -2.94
CA TRP A 102 -9.51 12.51 -2.47
C TRP A 102 -10.40 11.82 -3.49
N ASN A 103 -11.22 10.89 -3.02
CA ASN A 103 -12.12 10.13 -3.89
C ASN A 103 -13.35 9.68 -3.09
N SER A 104 -14.22 8.92 -3.74
CA SER A 104 -15.47 8.51 -3.11
C SER A 104 -15.27 7.62 -1.89
N VAL A 105 -14.20 6.83 -1.87
CA VAL A 105 -13.91 5.99 -0.72
C VAL A 105 -13.51 6.87 0.46
N ALA A 106 -12.63 7.84 0.21
CA ALA A 106 -12.21 8.77 1.25
C ALA A 106 -13.40 9.54 1.79
N ALA A 107 -14.29 10.00 0.91
CA ALA A 107 -15.47 10.74 1.31
C ALA A 107 -16.38 9.90 2.21
N ALA A 108 -16.49 8.61 1.92
CA ALA A 108 -17.34 7.73 2.71
C ALA A 108 -16.78 7.54 4.13
N TRP A 109 -15.45 7.52 4.27
CA TRP A 109 -14.84 7.28 5.56
C TRP A 109 -14.60 8.54 6.37
N PHE A 110 -14.25 9.65 5.72
CA PHE A 110 -13.83 10.85 6.43
C PHE A 110 -14.80 12.03 6.27
N HIS A 111 -15.71 11.95 5.31
CA HIS A 111 -16.78 12.90 5.08
C HIS A 111 -16.36 14.31 4.66
N ASP A 112 -15.31 14.87 5.23
CA ASP A 112 -14.94 16.26 5.00
C ASP A 112 -13.44 16.37 4.76
N LYS A 113 -13.05 16.69 3.54
CA LYS A 113 -11.63 16.80 3.19
C LYS A 113 -10.97 18.05 3.76
N THR A 114 -11.74 18.93 4.38
CA THR A 114 -11.17 20.12 5.03
C THR A 114 -11.05 19.95 6.54
N ASP A 115 -11.33 18.76 7.08
CA ASP A 115 -11.15 18.48 8.49
C ASP A 115 -9.67 18.70 8.81
N PRO A 116 -9.33 19.59 9.77
CA PRO A 116 -7.93 19.89 10.05
C PRO A 116 -7.14 18.69 10.60
N ARG A 117 -7.82 17.64 11.05
CA ARG A 117 -7.14 16.43 11.50
C ARG A 117 -6.80 15.48 10.38
N LEU A 118 -7.34 15.72 9.18
CA LEU A 118 -7.10 14.80 8.06
C LEU A 118 -5.69 14.98 7.53
N ILE A 119 -4.98 13.86 7.38
CA ILE A 119 -3.62 13.86 6.85
C ILE A 119 -3.46 12.67 5.92
N MET A 120 -2.37 12.66 5.18
CA MET A 120 -2.01 11.52 4.35
C MET A 120 -0.81 10.81 4.94
N ILE A 121 -0.83 9.49 4.83
CA ILE A 121 0.36 8.67 5.08
C ILE A 121 0.96 8.39 3.73
N GLU A 122 2.21 8.74 3.56
CA GLU A 122 2.93 8.57 2.30
C GLU A 122 3.92 7.43 2.47
N MET A 123 3.73 6.34 1.73
CA MET A 123 4.59 5.16 1.82
C MET A 123 5.35 5.00 0.52
N THR A 124 6.66 5.04 0.59
CA THR A 124 7.51 4.82 -0.57
C THR A 124 7.91 3.35 -0.59
N LEU A 125 7.60 2.65 -1.65
CA LEU A 125 7.82 1.21 -1.70
C LEU A 125 9.28 0.92 -2.04
N HIS A 126 9.94 0.13 -1.20
CA HIS A 126 11.34 -0.24 -1.39
C HIS A 126 11.51 -1.73 -1.65
N ASP A 127 10.64 -2.57 -1.13
CA ASP A 127 10.83 -4.01 -1.20
C ASP A 127 9.49 -4.70 -1.13
N GLY A 128 9.44 -5.96 -1.49
CA GLY A 128 8.22 -6.71 -1.37
C GLY A 128 8.35 -8.11 -1.92
N MET A 129 7.29 -8.88 -1.67
CA MET A 129 7.14 -10.22 -2.20
C MET A 129 5.71 -10.40 -2.66
N ALA A 130 5.53 -11.16 -3.71
CA ALA A 130 4.21 -11.48 -4.21
C ALA A 130 4.10 -12.98 -4.45
N TRP A 131 2.92 -13.50 -4.22
CA TRP A 131 2.58 -14.90 -4.44
C TRP A 131 1.34 -14.93 -5.32
N ALA A 132 1.37 -15.76 -6.35
CA ALA A 132 0.22 -15.90 -7.23
C ALA A 132 -0.11 -17.38 -7.36
N SER A 133 -1.40 -17.67 -7.48
CA SER A 133 -1.84 -19.05 -7.59
C SER A 133 -2.65 -19.24 -8.87
N THR A 134 -2.73 -20.48 -9.30
CA THR A 134 -3.55 -20.83 -10.44
C THR A 134 -4.94 -21.25 -9.97
N ASN A 135 -5.84 -21.45 -10.92
CA ASN A 135 -7.17 -21.91 -10.59
C ASN A 135 -7.17 -23.26 -9.91
N SER A 136 -6.14 -24.08 -10.14
CA SER A 136 -6.08 -25.38 -9.50
C SER A 136 -5.83 -25.26 -8.01
N SER A 137 -5.41 -24.10 -7.59
CA SER A 137 -5.22 -23.77 -6.20
C SER A 137 -4.16 -24.56 -5.48
N LEU A 138 -3.46 -25.43 -6.12
CA LEU A 138 -2.41 -26.19 -5.48
C LEU A 138 -1.04 -25.73 -5.86
N ALA A 139 -0.91 -24.92 -6.89
CA ALA A 139 0.38 -24.45 -7.35
C ALA A 139 0.52 -22.97 -7.03
N PHE A 140 1.64 -22.61 -6.41
CA PHE A 140 1.93 -21.22 -6.13
C PHE A 140 3.19 -20.83 -6.81
N GLY A 141 3.17 -19.69 -7.48
CA GLY A 141 4.39 -19.04 -7.92
C GLY A 141 4.56 -17.81 -7.05
N TRP A 142 5.76 -17.50 -6.66
CA TRP A 142 6.00 -16.29 -5.91
C TRP A 142 7.31 -15.67 -6.36
N GLU A 143 7.34 -14.35 -6.33
CA GLU A 143 8.46 -13.59 -6.81
C GLU A 143 8.72 -12.40 -5.91
N ILE A 144 9.93 -11.93 -5.94
CA ILE A 144 10.31 -10.80 -5.12
C ILE A 144 10.02 -9.50 -5.86
N LEU A 145 9.32 -8.61 -5.20
CA LEU A 145 9.01 -7.29 -5.74
C LEU A 145 10.08 -6.33 -5.32
N LYS A 146 11.33 -6.59 -5.67
CA LYS A 146 12.36 -5.68 -5.27
C LYS A 146 12.88 -4.95 -6.44
N SER A 147 13.65 -4.12 -6.28
CA SER A 147 14.32 -3.50 -7.24
C SER A 147 13.67 -2.47 -7.92
N ASN A 148 14.03 -1.59 -8.44
CA ASN A 148 13.44 -0.61 -9.30
C ASN A 148 12.22 0.10 -8.82
N MET A 149 11.68 -0.21 -7.66
CA MET A 149 10.54 0.52 -7.19
C MET A 149 10.88 1.95 -6.90
N THR A 150 12.11 2.22 -6.47
CA THR A 150 12.51 3.58 -6.19
C THR A 150 13.23 4.22 -7.36
N GLY A 151 13.36 3.50 -8.41
CA GLY A 151 14.06 4.00 -9.53
C GLY A 151 15.50 3.83 -9.51
N GLU A 152 16.14 3.32 -8.57
CA GLU A 152 17.50 3.25 -8.51
C GLU A 152 17.79 2.05 -8.32
N ASP A 153 17.87 1.42 -8.42
CA ASP A 153 18.12 0.23 -8.28
C ASP A 153 17.76 -0.26 -7.39
N ARG A 154 17.45 -0.39 -7.07
CA ARG A 154 16.99 -0.82 -6.39
C ARG A 154 16.98 -1.73 -5.79
N PHE A 155 16.93 -2.36 -5.42
CA PHE A 155 16.85 -3.46 -4.66
C PHE A 155 17.55 -4.51 -5.33
#